data_c8a818da92677c5c2b489c9dc63eb836
#
_entry.id   c8a818da92677c5c2b489c9dc63eb836
#
_cell.length_a   1.000
_cell.length_b   1.000
_cell.length_c   1.000
_cell.angle_alpha   90.00
_cell.angle_beta   90.00
_cell.angle_gamma   90.00
#
_symmetry.space_group_name_H-M   'P 1'
#
loop_
_entity.id
_entity.type
_entity.pdbx_description
1 polymer ?
#
loop_
_entity_poly.entity_id
_entity_poly.type
_entity_poly.pdbx_seq_one_letter_code
_entity_poly.pdbx_strand_id
1 'polypeptide(L)'
;MHARWKGTVSGMLRISRDLYEKIIEHARKDHPDEACGVIAGPAGSDRPRRFIPMQNAERSPTFYRFDSLEQLRVWREMDDNDEEAVVIYHSHTATQAYPSRTDISYASEPQAHYVLVSTRDEAQAEFRSYRITGGEVTEEPVDVTE
;
A
#
# COMPACT_ATOMS: atom_id res chain seq x y z
N MET A 1 -11.56 0.97 -14.47
CA MET A 1 -11.72 0.07 -14.32
C MET A 1 -11.28 -0.93 -14.52
N HIS A 2 -10.97 -1.40 -14.36
CA HIS A 2 -10.71 -2.25 -14.75
C HIS A 2 -11.30 -3.31 -14.61
N ALA A 3 -11.72 -3.38 -14.95
CA ALA A 3 -12.66 -4.32 -15.05
C ALA A 3 -12.30 -5.67 -15.38
N ARG A 4 -11.18 -5.82 -15.73
CA ARG A 4 -10.84 -6.97 -16.12
C ARG A 4 -9.78 -7.52 -15.45
N TRP A 5 -9.50 -7.26 -14.18
CA TRP A 5 -8.46 -7.93 -13.46
C TRP A 5 -8.70 -9.43 -13.52
N LYS A 6 -7.77 -10.13 -14.13
CA LYS A 6 -7.86 -11.56 -14.27
C LYS A 6 -6.78 -12.32 -13.57
N GLY A 7 -5.95 -11.66 -12.83
CA GLY A 7 -4.87 -12.30 -12.11
C GLY A 7 -5.39 -13.18 -10.98
N THR A 8 -4.56 -14.08 -10.52
CA THR A 8 -4.85 -14.90 -9.37
C THR A 8 -4.50 -14.10 -8.12
N VAL A 9 -5.42 -14.05 -7.16
CA VAL A 9 -5.15 -13.42 -5.88
C VAL A 9 -4.32 -14.38 -5.07
N SER A 10 -3.07 -14.04 -4.78
CA SER A 10 -2.26 -14.86 -3.91
C SER A 10 -2.65 -14.59 -2.47
N GLY A 11 -2.49 -15.55 -1.60
CA GLY A 11 -2.74 -15.41 -0.18
C GLY A 11 -1.51 -14.95 0.57
N MET A 12 -0.58 -14.28 -0.09
CA MET A 12 0.69 -13.90 0.50
C MET A 12 1.28 -12.73 -0.28
N LEU A 13 1.92 -11.81 0.42
CA LEU A 13 2.70 -10.76 -0.24
C LEU A 13 4.16 -11.19 -0.26
N ARG A 14 4.74 -11.30 -1.46
CA ARG A 14 6.19 -11.47 -1.61
C ARG A 14 6.76 -10.14 -2.01
N ILE A 15 7.68 -9.64 -1.23
CA ILE A 15 8.24 -8.31 -1.44
C ILE A 15 9.74 -8.37 -1.18
N SER A 16 10.52 -7.69 -2.02
CA SER A 16 11.96 -7.66 -1.81
C SER A 16 12.29 -6.88 -0.55
N ARG A 17 13.42 -7.21 0.06
CA ARG A 17 13.89 -6.50 1.25
C ARG A 17 14.06 -5.02 0.97
N ASP A 18 14.55 -4.67 -0.21
CA ASP A 18 14.74 -3.28 -0.59
C ASP A 18 13.41 -2.50 -0.54
N LEU A 19 12.37 -3.05 -1.16
CA LEU A 19 11.06 -2.39 -1.17
C LEU A 19 10.42 -2.36 0.23
N TYR A 20 10.56 -3.45 0.97
CA TYR A 20 10.08 -3.56 2.34
C TYR A 20 10.68 -2.43 3.20
N GLU A 21 11.99 -2.25 3.11
CA GLU A 21 12.68 -1.23 3.89
C GLU A 21 12.33 0.17 3.43
N LYS A 22 12.11 0.38 2.14
CA LYS A 22 11.72 1.68 1.63
C LYS A 22 10.36 2.13 2.16
N ILE A 23 9.42 1.21 2.27
CA ILE A 23 8.12 1.52 2.85
C ILE A 23 8.27 1.94 4.32
N ILE A 24 9.03 1.17 5.09
CA ILE A 24 9.24 1.47 6.51
C ILE A 24 9.96 2.82 6.68
N GLU A 25 10.96 3.06 5.84
CA GLU A 25 11.71 4.31 5.90
C GLU A 25 10.81 5.50 5.61
N HIS A 26 9.94 5.39 4.60
CA HIS A 26 8.99 6.45 4.28
C HIS A 26 8.02 6.71 5.44
N ALA A 27 7.52 5.62 6.05
CA ALA A 27 6.62 5.74 7.19
C ALA A 27 7.28 6.47 8.36
N ARG A 28 8.54 6.15 8.64
CA ARG A 28 9.28 6.79 9.72
C ARG A 28 9.63 8.24 9.43
N LYS A 29 9.94 8.52 8.17
CA LYS A 29 10.29 9.88 7.76
C LYS A 29 9.10 10.83 7.90
N ASP A 30 7.90 10.38 7.55
CA ASP A 30 6.73 11.23 7.60
C ASP A 30 6.08 11.29 8.99
N HIS A 31 6.42 10.36 9.89
CA HIS A 31 5.90 10.38 11.25
C HIS A 31 6.05 11.79 11.84
N PRO A 32 5.07 12.42 12.48
CA PRO A 32 3.81 11.83 12.98
C PRO A 32 2.63 11.85 12.01
N ASP A 33 2.85 12.22 10.77
CA ASP A 33 1.80 12.15 9.76
C ASP A 33 1.80 10.78 9.11
N GLU A 34 0.65 10.34 8.63
CA GLU A 34 0.56 9.07 7.90
C GLU A 34 1.23 9.22 6.54
N ALA A 35 2.09 8.28 6.22
CA ALA A 35 2.71 8.18 4.91
C ALA A 35 1.83 7.33 4.00
N CYS A 36 1.94 7.51 2.71
CA CYS A 36 1.20 6.69 1.75
C CYS A 36 1.95 6.57 0.43
N GLY A 37 1.62 5.54 -0.32
CA GLY A 37 2.22 5.34 -1.63
C GLY A 37 1.79 4.04 -2.27
N VAL A 38 2.44 3.73 -3.37
CA VAL A 38 2.10 2.58 -4.22
C VAL A 38 3.39 1.89 -4.62
N ILE A 39 3.33 0.58 -4.78
CA ILE A 39 4.37 -0.13 -5.50
C ILE A 39 3.73 -0.73 -6.73
N ALA A 40 4.21 -0.30 -7.90
CA ALA A 40 3.71 -0.77 -9.17
C ALA A 40 4.44 -2.03 -9.60
N GLY A 41 3.78 -2.85 -10.42
CA GLY A 41 4.38 -4.01 -11.03
C GLY A 41 3.65 -4.33 -12.32
N PRO A 42 4.18 -5.27 -13.10
CA PRO A 42 3.53 -5.62 -14.38
C PRO A 42 2.09 -6.08 -14.15
N ALA A 43 1.18 -5.59 -14.97
CA ALA A 43 -0.23 -5.90 -14.84
C ALA A 43 -0.47 -7.41 -14.84
N GLY A 44 -1.24 -7.89 -13.90
CA GLY A 44 -1.56 -9.31 -13.75
C GLY A 44 -0.46 -10.17 -13.15
N SER A 45 0.69 -9.58 -12.77
CA SER A 45 1.83 -10.35 -12.30
C SER A 45 1.89 -10.59 -10.80
N ASP A 46 1.24 -9.75 -10.01
CA ASP A 46 1.31 -9.78 -8.56
C ASP A 46 2.76 -9.61 -8.06
N ARG A 47 3.59 -8.86 -8.81
CA ARG A 47 5.00 -8.70 -8.50
C ARG A 47 5.34 -7.25 -8.24
N PRO A 48 5.56 -6.85 -6.98
CA PRO A 48 5.93 -5.46 -6.68
C PRO A 48 7.32 -5.17 -7.23
N ARG A 49 7.42 -4.05 -7.95
CA ARG A 49 8.67 -3.68 -8.60
C ARG A 49 9.09 -2.25 -8.39
N ARG A 50 8.20 -1.30 -8.60
CA ARG A 50 8.57 0.12 -8.66
C ARG A 50 7.93 0.88 -7.50
N PHE A 51 8.79 1.40 -6.62
CA PHE A 51 8.36 2.14 -5.43
C PHE A 51 7.94 3.55 -5.82
N ILE A 52 6.71 3.93 -5.48
CA ILE A 52 6.17 5.25 -5.80
C ILE A 52 5.62 5.88 -4.52
N PRO A 53 6.48 6.61 -3.77
CA PRO A 53 5.97 7.31 -2.59
C PRO A 53 5.08 8.46 -3.03
N MET A 54 3.99 8.68 -2.30
CA MET A 54 3.03 9.71 -2.65
C MET A 54 2.80 10.62 -1.46
N GLN A 55 2.21 11.77 -1.72
CA GLN A 55 1.92 12.72 -0.66
C GLN A 55 0.57 12.41 -0.03
N ASN A 56 0.52 12.52 1.29
CA ASN A 56 -0.75 12.51 1.99
C ASN A 56 -1.34 13.91 1.89
N ALA A 57 -2.41 14.05 1.10
CA ALA A 57 -3.03 15.35 0.88
C ALA A 57 -3.59 15.95 2.16
N GLU A 58 -3.89 15.09 3.15
CA GLU A 58 -4.44 15.54 4.43
C GLU A 58 -3.37 15.95 5.43
N ARG A 59 -2.13 15.50 5.24
CA ARG A 59 -1.02 15.75 6.16
C ARG A 59 -1.45 15.52 7.60
N SER A 60 -2.07 14.37 7.83
CA SER A 60 -2.72 14.08 9.10
C SER A 60 -2.09 12.87 9.78
N PRO A 61 -2.02 12.87 11.12
CA PRO A 61 -1.57 11.70 11.86
C PRO A 61 -2.63 10.60 11.98
N THR A 62 -3.86 10.85 11.52
CA THR A 62 -4.94 9.89 11.69
C THR A 62 -5.67 9.54 10.39
N PHE A 63 -5.28 10.13 9.28
CA PHE A 63 -5.99 9.91 8.03
C PHE A 63 -5.06 10.16 6.85
N TYR A 64 -5.25 9.43 5.76
CA TYR A 64 -4.52 9.72 4.54
C TYR A 64 -5.46 9.75 3.35
N ARG A 65 -5.06 10.49 2.34
CA ARG A 65 -5.72 10.52 1.06
C ARG A 65 -4.66 10.91 0.03
N PHE A 66 -4.60 10.19 -1.07
CA PHE A 66 -3.69 10.57 -2.15
C PHE A 66 -4.10 11.94 -2.71
N ASP A 67 -3.14 12.76 -3.02
CA ASP A 67 -3.41 13.99 -3.77
C ASP A 67 -4.02 13.61 -5.11
N SER A 68 -5.15 14.20 -5.46
CA SER A 68 -5.92 13.80 -6.64
C SER A 68 -5.15 13.93 -7.95
N LEU A 69 -4.39 15.00 -8.09
CA LEU A 69 -3.61 15.21 -9.31
C LEU A 69 -2.44 14.26 -9.39
N GLU A 70 -1.79 14.03 -8.26
CA GLU A 70 -0.69 13.08 -8.19
C GLU A 70 -1.19 11.67 -8.50
N GLN A 71 -2.32 11.29 -7.93
CA GLN A 71 -2.90 9.98 -8.18
C GLN A 71 -3.21 9.80 -9.66
N LEU A 72 -3.82 10.81 -10.28
CA LEU A 72 -4.13 10.75 -11.70
C LEU A 72 -2.87 10.53 -12.54
N ARG A 73 -1.81 11.27 -12.23
CA ARG A 73 -0.55 11.16 -12.95
C ARG A 73 0.07 9.77 -12.77
N VAL A 74 0.10 9.27 -11.54
CA VAL A 74 0.68 7.97 -11.24
C VAL A 74 -0.09 6.84 -11.91
N TRP A 75 -1.43 6.90 -11.85
CA TRP A 75 -2.26 5.86 -12.46
C TRP A 75 -2.13 5.86 -13.98
N ARG A 76 -2.03 7.04 -14.59
CA ARG A 76 -1.78 7.14 -16.02
C ARG A 76 -0.43 6.56 -16.39
N GLU A 77 0.59 6.87 -15.60
CA GLU A 77 1.93 6.38 -15.84
C GLU A 77 1.97 4.85 -15.76
N MET A 78 1.29 4.28 -14.77
CA MET A 78 1.19 2.83 -14.66
C MET A 78 0.51 2.24 -15.88
N ASP A 79 -0.58 2.86 -16.33
CA ASP A 79 -1.31 2.41 -17.51
C ASP A 79 -0.41 2.42 -18.73
N ASP A 80 0.32 3.50 -18.95
CA ASP A 80 1.22 3.64 -20.10
C ASP A 80 2.34 2.59 -20.08
N ASN A 81 2.70 2.10 -18.91
CA ASN A 81 3.76 1.12 -18.75
C ASN A 81 3.26 -0.31 -18.56
N ASP A 82 1.97 -0.56 -18.77
CA ASP A 82 1.34 -1.85 -18.53
C ASP A 82 1.58 -2.35 -17.11
N GLU A 83 1.48 -1.44 -16.15
CA GLU A 83 1.63 -1.74 -14.73
C GLU A 83 0.30 -1.59 -14.01
N GLU A 84 0.24 -2.16 -12.81
CA GLU A 84 -0.89 -1.95 -11.92
C GLU A 84 -0.35 -1.68 -10.52
N ALA A 85 -1.21 -1.19 -9.64
CA ALA A 85 -0.86 -1.01 -8.23
C ALA A 85 -0.89 -2.37 -7.58
N VAL A 86 0.29 -2.98 -7.39
CA VAL A 86 0.41 -4.28 -6.74
C VAL A 86 0.31 -4.11 -5.23
N VAL A 87 0.91 -3.04 -4.69
CA VAL A 87 0.84 -2.71 -3.27
C VAL A 87 0.35 -1.28 -3.13
N ILE A 88 -0.60 -1.09 -2.21
CA ILE A 88 -1.01 0.24 -1.79
C ILE A 88 -0.71 0.30 -0.30
N TYR A 89 0.15 1.20 0.13
CA TYR A 89 0.57 1.23 1.53
C TYR A 89 0.27 2.56 2.19
N HIS A 90 0.05 2.50 3.49
CA HIS A 90 0.05 3.70 4.32
C HIS A 90 0.47 3.34 5.73
N SER A 91 0.73 4.34 6.55
CA SER A 91 1.18 4.10 7.91
C SER A 91 0.13 4.57 8.91
N HIS A 92 0.13 3.90 10.07
CA HIS A 92 -0.58 4.36 11.25
C HIS A 92 0.48 4.79 12.26
N THR A 93 0.27 5.90 12.92
CA THR A 93 1.32 6.48 13.77
C THR A 93 1.07 6.28 15.25
N ALA A 94 -0.18 6.01 15.64
CA ALA A 94 -0.54 5.83 17.04
C ALA A 94 -1.29 4.54 17.33
N THR A 95 -1.65 3.79 16.28
CA THR A 95 -2.43 2.56 16.42
C THR A 95 -1.72 1.41 15.73
N GLN A 96 -2.25 0.21 15.93
CA GLN A 96 -1.70 -0.99 15.32
C GLN A 96 -1.84 -0.96 13.79
N ALA A 97 -1.10 -1.82 13.12
CA ALA A 97 -1.11 -1.93 11.67
C ALA A 97 -2.32 -2.75 11.21
N TYR A 98 -3.50 -2.18 11.39
CA TYR A 98 -4.76 -2.81 10.98
C TYR A 98 -5.63 -1.75 10.28
N PRO A 99 -6.31 -2.07 9.18
CA PRO A 99 -7.10 -1.07 8.45
C PRO A 99 -8.19 -0.48 9.31
N SER A 100 -8.31 0.84 9.29
CA SER A 100 -9.41 1.52 9.98
C SER A 100 -10.69 1.34 9.18
N ARG A 101 -11.81 1.71 9.77
CA ARG A 101 -13.09 1.68 9.07
C ARG A 101 -13.04 2.53 7.80
N THR A 102 -12.42 3.69 7.88
CA THR A 102 -12.24 4.58 6.74
C THR A 102 -11.37 3.94 5.67
N ASP A 103 -10.26 3.32 6.08
CA ASP A 103 -9.38 2.62 5.15
C ASP A 103 -10.13 1.57 4.36
N ILE A 104 -10.97 0.80 5.05
CA ILE A 104 -11.74 -0.27 4.43
C ILE A 104 -12.73 0.31 3.43
N SER A 105 -13.40 1.40 3.80
CA SER A 105 -14.42 2.00 2.93
C SER A 105 -13.84 2.59 1.65
N TYR A 106 -12.57 3.01 1.68
CA TYR A 106 -11.94 3.59 0.50
C TYR A 106 -11.12 2.60 -0.32
N ALA A 107 -10.99 1.37 0.13
CA ALA A 107 -10.21 0.37 -0.61
C ALA A 107 -10.98 -0.02 -1.87
N SER A 108 -10.37 0.26 -3.03
CA SER A 108 -11.04 0.08 -4.31
C SER A 108 -10.27 -0.80 -5.29
N GLU A 109 -9.13 -1.32 -4.88
CA GLU A 109 -8.26 -2.12 -5.76
C GLU A 109 -8.20 -3.56 -5.24
N PRO A 110 -9.11 -4.43 -5.67
CA PRO A 110 -9.17 -5.79 -5.09
C PRO A 110 -7.93 -6.64 -5.38
N GLN A 111 -7.18 -6.30 -6.42
CA GLN A 111 -5.96 -7.04 -6.74
C GLN A 111 -4.77 -6.60 -5.89
N ALA A 112 -4.88 -5.48 -5.19
CA ALA A 112 -3.74 -4.92 -4.47
C ALA A 112 -3.55 -5.58 -3.11
N HIS A 113 -2.30 -5.62 -2.68
CA HIS A 113 -1.96 -5.92 -1.29
C HIS A 113 -1.99 -4.59 -0.56
N TYR A 114 -2.87 -4.48 0.43
CA TYR A 114 -2.93 -3.27 1.25
C TYR A 114 -2.01 -3.43 2.44
N VAL A 115 -0.90 -2.71 2.39
CA VAL A 115 0.13 -2.80 3.43
C VAL A 115 -0.03 -1.67 4.42
N LEU A 116 -0.03 -2.01 5.70
CA LEU A 116 -0.01 -1.02 6.77
C LEU A 116 1.26 -1.18 7.58
N VAL A 117 1.88 -0.03 7.86
CA VAL A 117 3.05 0.01 8.72
C VAL A 117 2.67 0.85 9.93
N SER A 118 2.89 0.33 11.14
CA SER A 118 2.70 1.16 12.33
C SER A 118 4.04 1.63 12.86
N THR A 119 4.14 2.94 13.08
CA THR A 119 5.33 3.56 13.65
C THR A 119 5.10 3.96 15.10
N ARG A 120 4.06 3.40 15.76
CA ARG A 120 3.75 3.74 17.14
C ARG A 120 4.87 3.36 18.12
N ASP A 121 5.67 2.34 17.77
CA ASP A 121 6.81 1.92 18.56
C ASP A 121 8.08 2.35 17.82
N GLU A 122 8.88 3.23 18.43
CA GLU A 122 10.10 3.72 17.80
C GLU A 122 11.12 2.62 17.56
N ALA A 123 11.12 1.59 18.40
CA ALA A 123 12.11 0.53 18.32
C ALA A 123 11.80 -0.45 17.20
N GLN A 124 10.53 -0.66 16.91
CA GLN A 124 10.15 -1.70 15.96
C GLN A 124 8.86 -1.35 15.23
N ALA A 125 8.94 -1.26 13.91
CA ALA A 125 7.77 -1.01 13.09
C ALA A 125 6.99 -2.32 12.90
N GLU A 126 5.66 -2.21 12.89
CA GLU A 126 4.81 -3.33 12.48
C GLU A 126 4.58 -3.21 10.99
N PHE A 127 4.63 -4.32 10.28
CA PHE A 127 4.40 -4.35 8.84
C PHE A 127 3.46 -5.51 8.55
N ARG A 128 2.25 -5.21 8.08
CA ARG A 128 1.24 -6.22 7.82
C ARG A 128 0.57 -5.99 6.48
N SER A 129 0.15 -7.06 5.83
CA SER A 129 -0.49 -6.98 4.53
C SER A 129 -1.89 -7.58 4.59
N TYR A 130 -2.80 -6.96 3.86
CA TYR A 130 -4.21 -7.36 3.85
C TYR A 130 -4.76 -7.37 2.43
N ARG A 131 -5.74 -8.26 2.21
CA ARG A 131 -6.60 -8.15 1.05
C ARG A 131 -7.90 -7.53 1.51
N ILE A 132 -8.39 -6.55 0.77
CA ILE A 132 -9.64 -5.86 1.11
C ILE A 132 -10.53 -5.91 -0.12
N THR A 133 -11.64 -6.65 -0.02
CA THR A 133 -12.56 -6.85 -1.14
C THR A 133 -13.98 -6.74 -0.63
N GLY A 134 -14.74 -5.78 -1.17
CA GLY A 134 -16.14 -5.63 -0.80
C GLY A 134 -16.37 -5.42 0.68
N GLY A 135 -15.44 -4.74 1.34
CA GLY A 135 -15.54 -4.47 2.78
C GLY A 135 -15.00 -5.58 3.65
N GLU A 136 -14.58 -6.70 3.06
CA GLU A 136 -13.99 -7.80 3.82
C GLU A 136 -12.49 -7.69 3.86
N VAL A 137 -11.91 -7.86 5.05
CA VAL A 137 -10.47 -7.73 5.29
C VAL A 137 -9.92 -9.10 5.66
N THR A 138 -8.88 -9.51 4.96
CA THR A 138 -8.18 -10.76 5.27
C THR A 138 -6.70 -10.46 5.39
N GLU A 139 -6.12 -10.75 6.53
CA GLU A 139 -4.67 -10.60 6.69
C GLU A 139 -3.96 -11.74 5.98
N GLU A 140 -2.83 -11.45 5.37
CA GLU A 140 -2.01 -12.44 4.66
C GLU A 140 -0.58 -12.39 5.15
N PRO A 141 0.16 -13.50 5.03
CA PRO A 141 1.58 -13.50 5.38
C PRO A 141 2.39 -12.58 4.47
N VAL A 142 3.51 -12.11 5.00
CA VAL A 142 4.46 -11.31 4.23
C VAL A 142 5.77 -12.09 4.16
N ASP A 143 6.24 -12.35 2.93
CA ASP A 143 7.50 -13.03 2.69
C ASP A 143 8.49 -12.01 2.13
N VAL A 144 9.49 -11.66 2.92
CA VAL A 144 10.50 -10.68 2.49
C VAL A 144 11.63 -11.46 1.83
N THR A 145 11.84 -11.21 0.55
CA THR A 145 12.84 -11.94 -0.22
C THR A 145 14.12 -11.13 -0.37
N GLU A 146 15.23 -11.82 -0.58
CA GLU A 146 16.49 -11.14 -0.82
C GLU A 146 16.62 -10.79 -2.28
#